data_919956d77fc20347c1000ff2477aa85a
#
_entry.id   919956d77fc20347c1000ff2477aa85a
#
_cell.length_a   1.000
_cell.length_b   1.000
_cell.length_c   1.000
_cell.angle_alpha   90.00
_cell.angle_beta   90.00
_cell.angle_gamma   90.00
#
_symmetry.space_group_name_H-M   'P 1'
#
loop_
_entity.id
_entity.type
_entity.pdbx_description
1 polymer ?
#
loop_
_entity_poly.entity_id
_entity_poly.type
_entity_poly.pdbx_seq_one_letter_code
_entity_poly.pdbx_strand_id
1 'polypeptide(L)'
;MKKFIIHSLCSAVGLFSLAGCLSAYAEDAASKPEPFAFADFSWIPGNYGPSETPLATKYFVPEIRLDTTYHHSFNQPADDTIGGSSEVFRHGEFQITHIGLGGDFNYQNVGFRIMTQFGLYSTTTARNDASPSRGQWQLDNAYRYLSEAYATYHLNVLNGINIQAGLFTSYVGLSSYYNFDNWTYQPSYLSSNTPWFFNGMRVQVFTSDKLKIEPWIVNGWQSYGKFNNKPGLGLQVLWRPTGSFSILGNQYTGTDTSTGSGALGNVDRKRYHTDDSVMLKYYDHPDGGLSKAAASFTLDAGCESGGGVTCNRQFFAGFMLYNRFWFDHDKFGLTFGGGAITNPGRYLVILPPINGATASSGTPYFPENPGDHYTAWDSQITGDYMPTRNLTFRLEFNRRVASVPYFSGNGGTTPPGGNTGTPGTAVAGWTPDLSRSESRITAAMMLRL
;
A
#
# COMPACT_ATOMS: atom_id res chain seq x y z
N MET A 1 5.67 -10.72 -43.42
CA MET A 1 4.49 -10.25 -42.68
C MET A 1 3.42 -11.32 -42.33
N LYS A 2 3.38 -12.50 -42.96
CA LYS A 2 2.38 -13.53 -42.63
C LYS A 2 2.75 -14.54 -41.51
N LYS A 3 3.99 -14.59 -41.05
CA LYS A 3 4.42 -15.52 -39.95
C LYS A 3 4.22 -14.95 -38.54
N PHE A 4 4.04 -13.64 -38.38
CA PHE A 4 3.89 -13.03 -37.04
C PHE A 4 2.46 -13.06 -36.50
N ILE A 5 1.47 -13.20 -37.38
CA ILE A 5 0.04 -13.22 -36.98
C ILE A 5 -0.39 -14.59 -36.44
N ILE A 6 0.26 -15.67 -36.86
CA ILE A 6 -0.10 -17.07 -36.46
C ILE A 6 0.34 -17.36 -35.02
N HIS A 7 1.43 -16.78 -34.51
CA HIS A 7 1.89 -17.01 -33.12
C HIS A 7 1.05 -16.29 -32.07
N SER A 8 0.46 -15.14 -32.40
CA SER A 8 -0.44 -14.42 -31.47
C SER A 8 -1.83 -15.06 -31.36
N LEU A 9 -2.30 -15.72 -32.39
CA LEU A 9 -3.59 -16.43 -32.35
C LEU A 9 -3.53 -17.75 -31.58
N CYS A 10 -2.40 -18.46 -31.62
CA CYS A 10 -2.24 -19.68 -30.84
C CYS A 10 -2.19 -19.47 -29.33
N SER A 11 -1.70 -18.32 -28.86
CA SER A 11 -1.70 -17.98 -27.43
C SER A 11 -3.09 -17.62 -26.90
N ALA A 12 -3.96 -17.06 -27.72
CA ALA A 12 -5.33 -16.72 -27.33
C ALA A 12 -6.25 -17.97 -27.33
N VAL A 13 -6.01 -18.92 -28.23
CA VAL A 13 -6.78 -20.16 -28.30
C VAL A 13 -6.44 -21.10 -27.13
N GLY A 14 -5.21 -21.05 -26.60
CA GLY A 14 -4.82 -21.85 -25.43
C GLY A 14 -5.56 -21.44 -24.14
N LEU A 15 -5.91 -20.18 -23.97
CA LEU A 15 -6.69 -19.69 -22.82
C LEU A 15 -8.18 -20.06 -22.91
N PHE A 16 -8.75 -20.11 -24.12
CA PHE A 16 -10.15 -20.52 -24.32
C PHE A 16 -10.36 -22.05 -24.20
N SER A 17 -9.37 -22.85 -24.52
CA SER A 17 -9.44 -24.29 -24.33
C SER A 17 -9.30 -24.74 -22.88
N LEU A 18 -8.62 -23.97 -22.02
CA LEU A 18 -8.64 -24.20 -20.57
C LEU A 18 -10.01 -23.89 -19.96
N ALA A 19 -10.71 -22.86 -20.43
CA ALA A 19 -12.06 -22.52 -19.95
C ALA A 19 -13.10 -23.60 -20.28
N GLY A 20 -12.96 -24.28 -21.42
CA GLY A 20 -13.84 -25.37 -21.83
C GLY A 20 -13.62 -26.68 -21.06
N CYS A 21 -12.43 -26.94 -20.54
CA CYS A 21 -12.13 -28.08 -19.67
C CYS A 21 -12.54 -27.89 -18.21
N LEU A 22 -12.66 -26.62 -17.75
CA LEU A 22 -13.00 -26.29 -16.35
C LEU A 22 -14.51 -26.41 -16.06
N SER A 23 -15.37 -26.35 -17.07
CA SER A 23 -16.83 -26.52 -16.92
C SER A 23 -17.30 -27.92 -16.65
N ALA A 24 -16.46 -28.96 -16.87
CA ALA A 24 -16.80 -30.36 -16.68
C ALA A 24 -16.53 -30.93 -15.26
N TYR A 25 -15.94 -30.12 -14.36
CA TYR A 25 -15.60 -30.53 -12.98
C TYR A 25 -16.54 -29.98 -11.91
N ALA A 26 -17.71 -29.47 -12.28
CA ALA A 26 -18.62 -28.76 -11.36
C ALA A 26 -19.70 -29.67 -10.73
N GLU A 27 -19.51 -30.98 -10.67
CA GLU A 27 -20.46 -31.91 -10.05
C GLU A 27 -19.82 -32.62 -8.83
N ASP A 28 -20.48 -32.47 -7.65
CA ASP A 28 -20.26 -33.18 -6.40
C ASP A 28 -18.87 -33.04 -5.72
N ALA A 29 -18.57 -31.85 -5.19
CA ALA A 29 -17.62 -31.76 -4.10
C ALA A 29 -18.36 -31.48 -2.77
N ALA A 30 -18.20 -32.35 -1.78
CA ALA A 30 -18.45 -32.00 -0.39
C ALA A 30 -17.89 -30.60 -0.14
N SER A 31 -18.63 -29.70 0.52
CA SER A 31 -18.26 -28.29 0.71
C SER A 31 -16.84 -28.22 1.27
N LYS A 32 -15.89 -27.81 0.44
CA LYS A 32 -14.52 -27.63 0.87
C LYS A 32 -14.48 -26.49 1.91
N PRO A 33 -13.62 -26.57 2.91
CA PRO A 33 -13.51 -25.52 3.91
C PRO A 33 -13.19 -24.19 3.22
N GLU A 34 -13.85 -23.13 3.64
CA GLU A 34 -13.59 -21.78 3.16
C GLU A 34 -12.14 -21.37 3.45
N PRO A 35 -11.42 -20.78 2.49
CA PRO A 35 -10.04 -20.39 2.67
C PRO A 35 -9.83 -19.49 3.91
N PHE A 36 -8.88 -19.85 4.75
CA PHE A 36 -8.48 -19.16 5.99
C PHE A 36 -9.57 -19.06 7.07
N ALA A 37 -10.71 -19.75 6.95
CA ALA A 37 -11.77 -19.71 7.96
C ALA A 37 -11.50 -20.60 9.18
N PHE A 38 -10.40 -21.34 9.20
CA PHE A 38 -10.06 -22.28 10.29
C PHE A 38 -9.56 -21.58 11.58
N ALA A 39 -9.26 -20.27 11.54
CA ALA A 39 -8.81 -19.49 12.69
C ALA A 39 -9.13 -18.02 12.57
N ASP A 40 -9.07 -17.28 13.69
CA ASP A 40 -9.15 -15.83 13.71
C ASP A 40 -7.78 -15.21 13.35
N PHE A 41 -7.74 -14.42 12.29
CA PHE A 41 -6.59 -13.68 11.79
C PHE A 41 -6.72 -12.15 11.96
N SER A 42 -7.69 -11.67 12.74
CA SER A 42 -7.89 -10.24 13.00
C SER A 42 -6.71 -9.59 13.76
N TRP A 43 -5.82 -10.41 14.33
CA TRP A 43 -4.60 -9.96 14.97
C TRP A 43 -3.50 -9.52 13.99
N ILE A 44 -3.60 -9.86 12.69
CA ILE A 44 -2.61 -9.49 11.66
C ILE A 44 -2.89 -8.04 11.20
N PRO A 45 -1.87 -7.14 11.13
CA PRO A 45 -2.04 -5.81 10.58
C PRO A 45 -2.49 -5.91 9.11
N GLY A 46 -3.39 -5.00 8.71
CA GLY A 46 -3.97 -5.01 7.37
C GLY A 46 -5.06 -6.06 7.13
N ASN A 47 -5.35 -6.91 8.12
CA ASN A 47 -6.38 -7.97 8.00
C ASN A 47 -7.55 -7.80 8.96
N TYR A 48 -7.62 -6.67 9.65
CA TYR A 48 -8.73 -6.42 10.56
C TYR A 48 -10.05 -6.29 9.80
N GLY A 49 -11.08 -6.91 10.33
CA GLY A 49 -12.46 -6.74 9.88
C GLY A 49 -13.42 -6.90 11.06
N PRO A 50 -14.51 -6.12 11.13
CA PRO A 50 -15.56 -6.40 12.09
C PRO A 50 -16.13 -7.79 11.82
N SER A 51 -16.39 -8.53 12.89
CA SER A 51 -17.00 -9.86 12.79
C SER A 51 -18.50 -9.79 12.48
N GLU A 52 -19.08 -8.59 12.54
CA GLU A 52 -20.47 -8.31 12.28
C GLU A 52 -20.62 -7.34 11.12
N THR A 53 -21.57 -7.63 10.24
CA THR A 53 -21.95 -6.78 9.11
C THR A 53 -23.42 -6.40 9.25
N PRO A 54 -23.75 -5.45 10.15
CA PRO A 54 -25.14 -5.16 10.54
C PRO A 54 -26.01 -4.67 9.38
N LEU A 55 -25.38 -4.14 8.32
CA LEU A 55 -26.07 -3.63 7.14
C LEU A 55 -26.10 -4.64 5.98
N ALA A 56 -25.59 -5.86 6.19
CA ALA A 56 -25.52 -6.86 5.14
C ALA A 56 -26.91 -7.29 4.66
N THR A 57 -27.03 -7.41 3.34
CA THR A 57 -28.18 -7.98 2.66
C THR A 57 -27.79 -9.30 1.98
N LYS A 58 -28.75 -9.99 1.36
CA LYS A 58 -28.49 -11.23 0.61
C LYS A 58 -27.44 -11.08 -0.49
N TYR A 59 -27.34 -9.89 -1.11
CA TYR A 59 -26.50 -9.67 -2.29
C TYR A 59 -25.42 -8.61 -2.11
N PHE A 60 -25.52 -7.82 -1.06
CA PHE A 60 -24.63 -6.69 -0.83
C PHE A 60 -24.24 -6.59 0.64
N VAL A 61 -22.95 -6.54 0.90
CA VAL A 61 -22.35 -6.27 2.20
C VAL A 61 -21.80 -4.85 2.15
N PRO A 62 -22.51 -3.85 2.69
CA PRO A 62 -22.02 -2.48 2.74
C PRO A 62 -20.79 -2.36 3.63
N GLU A 63 -19.93 -1.39 3.30
CA GLU A 63 -18.80 -1.00 4.11
C GLU A 63 -18.74 0.53 4.21
N ILE A 64 -18.69 1.05 5.44
CA ILE A 64 -18.58 2.48 5.74
C ILE A 64 -17.29 2.68 6.55
N ARG A 65 -16.44 3.62 6.14
CA ARG A 65 -15.22 3.99 6.83
C ARG A 65 -15.17 5.50 7.09
N LEU A 66 -14.71 5.87 8.27
CA LEU A 66 -14.41 7.27 8.62
C LEU A 66 -13.08 7.29 9.37
N ASP A 67 -12.18 8.16 8.95
CA ASP A 67 -10.89 8.43 9.59
C ASP A 67 -10.76 9.94 9.79
N THR A 68 -10.80 10.37 11.06
CA THR A 68 -10.66 11.76 11.47
C THR A 68 -9.44 11.89 12.36
N THR A 69 -8.58 12.88 12.09
CA THR A 69 -7.28 13.01 12.74
C THR A 69 -6.96 14.44 13.16
N TYR A 70 -6.03 14.53 14.09
CA TYR A 70 -5.27 15.71 14.43
C TYR A 70 -3.80 15.35 14.53
N HIS A 71 -2.94 16.11 13.85
CA HIS A 71 -1.49 15.88 13.85
C HIS A 71 -0.76 17.09 14.43
N HIS A 72 0.16 16.85 15.34
CA HIS A 72 1.06 17.87 15.85
C HIS A 72 2.51 17.48 15.55
N SER A 73 3.14 18.17 14.61
CA SER A 73 4.58 18.08 14.36
C SER A 73 5.34 19.05 15.26
N PHE A 74 6.34 18.56 15.99
CA PHE A 74 7.20 19.40 16.83
C PHE A 74 8.14 20.29 16.02
N ASN A 75 8.28 20.03 14.72
CA ASN A 75 8.99 20.92 13.81
C ASN A 75 8.22 22.21 13.49
N GLN A 76 6.90 22.26 13.75
CA GLN A 76 6.03 23.40 13.50
C GLN A 76 6.23 24.00 12.10
N PRO A 77 5.99 23.25 11.02
CA PRO A 77 6.23 23.72 9.66
C PRO A 77 5.46 25.01 9.38
N ALA A 78 6.13 26.01 8.78
CA ALA A 78 5.60 27.36 8.60
C ALA A 78 4.32 27.43 7.75
N ASP A 79 4.11 26.48 6.89
CA ASP A 79 2.93 26.35 6.01
C ASP A 79 2.05 25.15 6.36
N ASP A 80 2.20 24.62 7.58
CA ASP A 80 1.48 23.46 8.11
C ASP A 80 1.70 22.16 7.33
N THR A 81 2.58 22.12 6.34
CA THR A 81 2.80 20.91 5.51
C THR A 81 3.73 19.92 6.20
N ILE A 82 3.24 18.71 6.42
CA ILE A 82 4.06 17.58 6.88
C ILE A 82 4.54 16.79 5.66
N GLY A 83 5.86 16.74 5.49
CA GLY A 83 6.51 15.96 4.44
C GLY A 83 6.91 14.55 4.92
N GLY A 84 7.29 13.68 3.98
CA GLY A 84 7.83 12.36 4.29
C GLY A 84 6.82 11.35 4.84
N SER A 85 5.56 11.55 4.56
CA SER A 85 4.46 10.73 5.03
C SER A 85 3.48 10.43 3.90
N SER A 86 2.86 9.27 3.95
CA SER A 86 1.80 8.88 3.04
C SER A 86 0.40 9.01 3.65
N GLU A 87 0.30 9.11 4.97
CA GLU A 87 -0.97 9.14 5.72
C GLU A 87 -1.17 10.44 6.51
N VAL A 88 -0.12 11.23 6.70
CA VAL A 88 -0.11 12.46 7.51
C VAL A 88 0.33 13.62 6.65
N PHE A 89 -0.47 14.69 6.56
CA PHE A 89 -0.27 15.72 5.54
C PHE A 89 -0.15 17.14 6.11
N ARG A 90 -0.87 17.44 7.20
CA ARG A 90 -0.97 18.80 7.73
C ARG A 90 -0.81 18.83 9.24
N HIS A 91 -0.21 19.91 9.74
CA HIS A 91 0.06 20.15 11.13
C HIS A 91 -1.02 21.06 11.74
N GLY A 92 -1.38 20.82 13.00
CA GLY A 92 -2.07 21.77 13.86
C GLY A 92 -3.58 21.90 13.64
N GLU A 93 -4.20 21.02 12.83
CA GLU A 93 -5.63 21.11 12.54
C GLU A 93 -6.33 19.74 12.54
N PHE A 94 -7.64 19.73 12.80
CA PHE A 94 -8.47 18.55 12.62
C PHE A 94 -8.75 18.33 11.14
N GLN A 95 -8.67 17.07 10.73
CA GLN A 95 -8.81 16.68 9.33
C GLN A 95 -9.70 15.44 9.19
N ILE A 96 -10.43 15.37 8.10
CA ILE A 96 -11.01 14.14 7.59
C ILE A 96 -9.97 13.56 6.61
N THR A 97 -9.25 12.55 7.07
CA THR A 97 -8.24 11.87 6.25
C THR A 97 -8.92 11.01 5.20
N HIS A 98 -9.92 10.24 5.59
CA HIS A 98 -10.62 9.34 4.69
C HIS A 98 -12.10 9.17 5.07
N ILE A 99 -12.98 9.22 4.08
CA ILE A 99 -14.33 8.69 4.13
C ILE A 99 -14.47 7.69 3.00
N GLY A 100 -14.80 6.45 3.33
CA GLY A 100 -15.10 5.38 2.38
C GLY A 100 -16.54 4.93 2.49
N LEU A 101 -17.24 4.88 1.38
CA LEU A 101 -18.57 4.33 1.24
C LEU A 101 -18.55 3.32 0.11
N GLY A 102 -19.06 2.12 0.33
CA GLY A 102 -19.08 1.08 -0.66
C GLY A 102 -19.44 -0.28 -0.12
N GLY A 103 -18.77 -1.31 -0.60
CA GLY A 103 -18.97 -2.68 -0.16
C GLY A 103 -18.81 -3.70 -1.27
N ASP A 104 -19.18 -4.93 -0.95
CA ASP A 104 -19.07 -6.10 -1.81
C ASP A 104 -20.47 -6.56 -2.27
N PHE A 105 -20.66 -6.63 -3.57
CA PHE A 105 -21.82 -7.23 -4.19
C PHE A 105 -21.49 -8.64 -4.69
N ASN A 106 -22.33 -9.62 -4.36
CA ASN A 106 -22.15 -11.02 -4.77
C ASN A 106 -23.47 -11.62 -5.24
N TYR A 107 -23.45 -12.23 -6.41
CA TYR A 107 -24.56 -12.98 -6.97
C TYR A 107 -24.07 -14.18 -7.76
N GLN A 108 -24.37 -15.38 -7.30
CA GLN A 108 -23.83 -16.62 -7.89
C GLN A 108 -22.29 -16.56 -7.96
N ASN A 109 -21.74 -16.72 -9.15
CA ASN A 109 -20.29 -16.71 -9.40
C ASN A 109 -19.74 -15.33 -9.78
N VAL A 110 -20.56 -14.29 -9.75
CA VAL A 110 -20.10 -12.92 -10.05
C VAL A 110 -20.12 -12.06 -8.81
N GLY A 111 -19.10 -11.24 -8.69
CA GLY A 111 -18.98 -10.24 -7.64
C GLY A 111 -18.53 -8.90 -8.18
N PHE A 112 -18.72 -7.88 -7.38
CA PHE A 112 -18.26 -6.54 -7.64
C PHE A 112 -17.94 -5.86 -6.32
N ARG A 113 -16.76 -5.27 -6.21
CA ARG A 113 -16.42 -4.40 -5.08
C ARG A 113 -16.29 -2.98 -5.56
N ILE A 114 -16.84 -2.06 -4.81
CA ILE A 114 -16.61 -0.63 -4.94
C ILE A 114 -16.33 -0.04 -3.55
N MET A 115 -15.30 0.78 -3.46
CA MET A 115 -15.05 1.64 -2.30
C MET A 115 -14.68 3.03 -2.78
N THR A 116 -15.38 4.01 -2.26
CA THR A 116 -15.04 5.42 -2.50
C THR A 116 -13.95 5.89 -1.56
N GLN A 117 -13.33 7.03 -1.90
CA GLN A 117 -12.43 7.77 -1.01
C GLN A 117 -12.69 9.26 -1.11
N PHE A 118 -13.12 9.85 -0.01
CA PHE A 118 -13.26 11.30 0.14
C PHE A 118 -12.32 11.77 1.25
N GLY A 119 -12.19 13.08 1.45
CA GLY A 119 -11.23 13.66 2.36
C GLY A 119 -9.84 13.82 1.73
N LEU A 120 -8.78 13.83 2.54
CA LEU A 120 -7.42 14.07 2.04
C LEU A 120 -6.94 12.97 1.08
N TYR A 121 -7.35 11.74 1.28
CA TYR A 121 -6.98 10.61 0.40
C TYR A 121 -7.43 10.80 -1.05
N SER A 122 -8.53 11.50 -1.30
CA SER A 122 -8.96 11.81 -2.67
C SER A 122 -7.96 12.67 -3.45
N THR A 123 -7.11 13.39 -2.75
CA THR A 123 -6.05 14.20 -3.38
C THR A 123 -4.70 13.52 -3.26
N THR A 124 -4.35 13.03 -2.08
CA THR A 124 -3.02 12.52 -1.78
C THR A 124 -2.73 11.19 -2.46
N THR A 125 -3.73 10.32 -2.60
CA THR A 125 -3.60 9.07 -3.35
C THR A 125 -3.52 9.33 -4.86
N ALA A 126 -4.46 10.08 -5.39
CA ALA A 126 -4.55 10.32 -6.83
C ALA A 126 -3.32 11.06 -7.39
N ARG A 127 -2.76 12.04 -6.67
CA ARG A 127 -1.53 12.74 -7.09
C ARG A 127 -0.31 11.82 -7.22
N ASN A 128 -0.35 10.65 -6.60
CA ASN A 128 0.72 9.66 -6.65
C ASN A 128 0.64 8.75 -7.88
N ASP A 129 -0.34 8.97 -8.77
CA ASP A 129 -0.38 8.31 -10.06
C ASP A 129 0.89 8.63 -10.86
N ALA A 130 1.72 7.62 -11.04
CA ALA A 130 2.98 7.75 -11.74
C ALA A 130 2.82 7.60 -13.28
N SER A 131 1.62 7.29 -13.77
CA SER A 131 1.38 7.13 -15.20
C SER A 131 1.41 8.48 -15.92
N PRO A 132 1.98 8.55 -17.13
CA PRO A 132 2.02 9.79 -17.90
C PRO A 132 0.62 10.15 -18.43
N SER A 133 0.26 11.42 -18.35
CA SER A 133 -0.93 11.96 -19.02
C SER A 133 -0.84 11.71 -20.52
N ARG A 134 -1.95 11.28 -21.13
CA ARG A 134 -2.03 10.98 -22.56
C ARG A 134 -3.30 11.56 -23.17
N GLY A 135 -3.15 12.34 -24.23
CA GLY A 135 -4.26 12.97 -24.91
C GLY A 135 -5.04 13.92 -23.98
N GLN A 136 -6.34 13.75 -23.95
CA GLN A 136 -7.27 14.59 -23.17
C GLN A 136 -7.55 14.03 -21.77
N TRP A 137 -7.00 12.85 -21.41
CA TRP A 137 -7.41 12.10 -20.25
C TRP A 137 -6.39 12.19 -19.13
N GLN A 138 -6.82 12.71 -17.99
CA GLN A 138 -6.09 12.72 -16.73
C GLN A 138 -6.75 11.68 -15.80
N LEU A 139 -6.08 10.56 -15.60
CA LEU A 139 -6.64 9.43 -14.87
C LEU A 139 -6.67 9.67 -13.36
N ASP A 140 -5.78 10.48 -12.83
CA ASP A 140 -5.80 10.96 -11.45
C ASP A 140 -7.12 11.66 -11.11
N ASN A 141 -7.66 12.48 -12.01
CA ASN A 141 -8.97 13.08 -11.86
C ASN A 141 -10.11 12.08 -12.02
N ALA A 142 -10.00 11.13 -12.96
CA ALA A 142 -11.04 10.14 -13.20
C ALA A 142 -11.24 9.19 -12.02
N TYR A 143 -10.15 8.79 -11.34
CA TYR A 143 -10.19 7.82 -10.25
C TYR A 143 -10.02 8.44 -8.87
N ARG A 144 -9.99 9.75 -8.76
CA ARG A 144 -9.78 10.51 -7.50
C ARG A 144 -10.62 10.01 -6.33
N TYR A 145 -11.87 9.65 -6.57
CA TYR A 145 -12.83 9.29 -5.54
C TYR A 145 -13.03 7.77 -5.41
N LEU A 146 -12.18 6.96 -6.02
CA LEU A 146 -12.23 5.51 -5.96
C LEU A 146 -10.95 4.96 -5.34
N SER A 147 -11.07 4.21 -4.25
CA SER A 147 -9.96 3.43 -3.69
C SER A 147 -9.95 2.01 -4.25
N GLU A 148 -11.13 1.43 -4.48
CA GLU A 148 -11.29 0.10 -5.07
C GLU A 148 -12.50 0.09 -6.00
N ALA A 149 -12.36 -0.53 -7.17
CA ALA A 149 -13.46 -0.79 -8.09
C ALA A 149 -13.09 -1.94 -9.01
N TYR A 150 -13.57 -3.16 -8.71
CA TYR A 150 -13.25 -4.34 -9.53
C TYR A 150 -14.39 -5.35 -9.60
N ALA A 151 -14.48 -6.02 -10.74
CA ALA A 151 -15.37 -7.15 -10.94
C ALA A 151 -14.67 -8.46 -10.59
N THR A 152 -15.43 -9.45 -10.16
CA THR A 152 -14.96 -10.79 -9.78
C THR A 152 -15.77 -11.84 -10.53
N TYR A 153 -15.08 -12.87 -11.04
CA TYR A 153 -15.67 -14.13 -11.43
C TYR A 153 -15.07 -15.26 -10.62
N HIS A 154 -15.93 -16.00 -9.92
CA HIS A 154 -15.54 -17.12 -9.06
C HIS A 154 -15.64 -18.46 -9.80
N LEU A 155 -14.64 -19.33 -9.61
CA LEU A 155 -14.62 -20.69 -10.10
C LEU A 155 -14.46 -21.66 -8.92
N ASN A 156 -15.35 -22.64 -8.85
CA ASN A 156 -15.39 -23.66 -7.79
C ASN A 156 -14.34 -24.78 -8.04
N VAL A 157 -13.08 -24.38 -8.24
CA VAL A 157 -11.94 -25.27 -8.51
C VAL A 157 -10.92 -25.14 -7.41
N LEU A 158 -10.27 -26.21 -6.98
CA LEU A 158 -9.44 -26.26 -5.76
C LEU A 158 -10.23 -25.81 -4.53
N ASN A 159 -9.70 -24.89 -3.74
CA ASN A 159 -10.43 -24.21 -2.66
C ASN A 159 -11.02 -22.84 -3.09
N GLY A 160 -11.20 -22.67 -4.39
CA GLY A 160 -11.71 -21.47 -5.03
C GLY A 160 -10.66 -20.77 -5.89
N ILE A 161 -11.10 -20.23 -7.03
CA ILE A 161 -10.30 -19.34 -7.87
C ILE A 161 -11.16 -18.11 -8.16
N ASN A 162 -10.61 -16.91 -7.89
CA ASN A 162 -11.25 -15.65 -8.25
C ASN A 162 -10.44 -14.97 -9.36
N ILE A 163 -11.09 -14.66 -10.47
CA ILE A 163 -10.54 -13.82 -11.53
C ILE A 163 -11.10 -12.41 -11.32
N GLN A 164 -10.24 -11.44 -11.15
CA GLN A 164 -10.65 -10.08 -10.79
C GLN A 164 -9.96 -9.05 -11.69
N ALA A 165 -10.70 -8.02 -12.11
CA ALA A 165 -10.18 -6.94 -12.95
C ALA A 165 -10.74 -5.59 -12.53
N GLY A 166 -9.87 -4.58 -12.47
CA GLY A 166 -10.21 -3.21 -12.11
C GLY A 166 -9.13 -2.50 -11.30
N LEU A 167 -9.57 -1.62 -10.40
CA LEU A 167 -8.76 -0.85 -9.49
C LEU A 167 -8.74 -1.51 -8.11
N PHE A 168 -7.55 -1.73 -7.57
CA PHE A 168 -7.30 -2.40 -6.29
C PHE A 168 -6.43 -1.54 -5.40
N THR A 169 -6.61 -1.65 -4.08
CA THR A 169 -5.53 -1.28 -3.14
C THR A 169 -4.33 -2.19 -3.36
N SER A 170 -3.15 -1.74 -2.95
CA SER A 170 -1.90 -2.47 -3.19
C SER A 170 -1.91 -3.86 -2.56
N TYR A 171 -1.31 -4.81 -3.27
CA TYR A 171 -0.95 -6.12 -2.72
C TYR A 171 0.48 -6.14 -2.15
N VAL A 172 1.30 -5.15 -2.49
CA VAL A 172 2.67 -5.02 -1.98
C VAL A 172 2.62 -4.29 -0.64
N GLY A 173 3.26 -4.87 0.36
CA GLY A 173 3.25 -4.36 1.73
C GLY A 173 2.33 -5.13 2.67
N LEU A 174 2.69 -5.13 3.95
CA LEU A 174 1.90 -5.75 5.02
C LEU A 174 0.75 -4.85 5.47
N SER A 175 0.96 -3.53 5.48
CA SER A 175 -0.01 -2.56 5.97
C SER A 175 -1.14 -2.32 4.98
N SER A 176 -2.36 -2.21 5.50
CA SER A 176 -3.51 -1.82 4.70
C SER A 176 -3.44 -0.36 4.27
N TYR A 177 -4.02 -0.06 3.13
CA TYR A 177 -4.37 1.29 2.70
C TYR A 177 -5.24 2.04 3.73
N TYR A 178 -6.07 1.32 4.46
CA TYR A 178 -6.97 1.87 5.46
C TYR A 178 -6.34 1.84 6.86
N ASN A 179 -6.08 3.00 7.47
CA ASN A 179 -5.38 3.13 8.74
C ASN A 179 -6.07 2.41 9.91
N PHE A 180 -7.39 2.26 9.86
CA PHE A 180 -8.17 1.51 10.86
C PHE A 180 -7.65 0.06 10.99
N ASP A 181 -7.26 -0.56 9.89
CA ASP A 181 -6.88 -1.97 9.83
C ASP A 181 -5.43 -2.21 10.29
N ASN A 182 -4.66 -1.16 10.55
CA ASN A 182 -3.25 -1.22 10.90
C ASN A 182 -3.01 -1.16 12.41
N TRP A 183 -1.86 -1.67 12.85
CA TRP A 183 -1.44 -1.59 14.26
C TRP A 183 -0.99 -0.19 14.69
N THR A 184 -0.56 0.63 13.73
CA THR A 184 -0.13 2.02 13.90
C THR A 184 -0.95 2.90 12.97
N TYR A 185 -1.02 4.19 13.24
CA TYR A 185 -1.66 5.13 12.32
C TYR A 185 -0.79 5.32 11.08
N GLN A 186 0.48 5.59 11.31
CA GLN A 186 1.45 5.66 10.24
C GLN A 186 2.51 4.59 10.44
N PRO A 187 2.48 3.50 9.66
CA PRO A 187 3.55 2.50 9.67
C PRO A 187 4.91 3.10 9.35
N SER A 188 5.96 2.31 9.50
CA SER A 188 7.34 2.73 9.24
C SER A 188 7.52 3.47 7.91
N TYR A 189 8.55 4.26 7.85
CA TYR A 189 9.08 4.87 6.63
C TYR A 189 9.15 3.88 5.46
N LEU A 190 9.47 2.63 5.76
CA LEU A 190 9.49 1.53 4.81
C LEU A 190 8.13 1.35 4.16
N SER A 191 7.07 1.19 4.94
CA SER A 191 5.71 1.01 4.46
C SER A 191 5.20 2.21 3.65
N SER A 192 5.62 3.43 4.01
CA SER A 192 5.27 4.65 3.26
C SER A 192 5.83 4.66 1.83
N ASN A 193 6.75 3.75 1.50
CA ASN A 193 7.35 3.62 0.16
C ASN A 193 6.79 2.44 -0.65
N THR A 194 5.85 1.69 -0.11
CA THR A 194 5.07 0.71 -0.90
C THR A 194 4.00 1.42 -1.72
N PRO A 195 3.56 0.84 -2.85
CA PRO A 195 2.53 1.45 -3.67
C PRO A 195 1.17 1.41 -2.97
N TRP A 196 0.28 2.35 -3.28
CA TRP A 196 -1.04 2.43 -2.65
C TRP A 196 -2.12 1.70 -3.42
N PHE A 197 -1.96 1.63 -4.75
CA PHE A 197 -2.96 1.06 -5.64
C PHE A 197 -2.34 0.45 -6.89
N PHE A 198 -3.11 -0.44 -7.50
CA PHE A 198 -2.84 -1.01 -8.82
C PHE A 198 -4.11 -1.04 -9.65
N ASN A 199 -3.99 -0.76 -10.94
CA ASN A 199 -5.05 -0.96 -11.92
C ASN A 199 -4.64 -2.08 -12.89
N GLY A 200 -5.47 -3.12 -12.99
CA GLY A 200 -5.14 -4.29 -13.78
C GLY A 200 -6.04 -5.49 -13.52
N MET A 201 -5.43 -6.66 -13.52
CA MET A 201 -6.10 -7.95 -13.27
C MET A 201 -5.28 -8.80 -12.32
N ARG A 202 -5.96 -9.54 -11.45
CA ARG A 202 -5.36 -10.58 -10.61
C ARG A 202 -6.16 -11.87 -10.67
N VAL A 203 -5.49 -12.97 -10.36
CA VAL A 203 -6.13 -14.28 -10.18
C VAL A 203 -5.77 -14.78 -8.79
N GLN A 204 -6.76 -14.92 -7.90
CA GLN A 204 -6.56 -15.52 -6.58
C GLN A 204 -6.78 -17.02 -6.71
N VAL A 205 -5.76 -17.82 -6.46
CA VAL A 205 -5.81 -19.28 -6.47
C VAL A 205 -5.65 -19.79 -5.05
N PHE A 206 -6.72 -20.27 -4.46
CA PHE A 206 -6.68 -20.92 -3.15
C PHE A 206 -6.39 -22.42 -3.36
N THR A 207 -5.11 -22.78 -3.24
CA THR A 207 -4.67 -24.18 -3.45
C THR A 207 -5.07 -25.07 -2.29
N SER A 208 -5.29 -24.48 -1.11
CA SER A 208 -5.83 -25.10 0.10
C SER A 208 -6.53 -24.03 0.94
N ASP A 209 -7.10 -24.44 2.08
CA ASP A 209 -7.62 -23.54 3.11
C ASP A 209 -6.54 -22.67 3.79
N LYS A 210 -5.24 -22.95 3.54
CA LYS A 210 -4.07 -22.33 4.18
C LYS A 210 -3.13 -21.61 3.24
N LEU A 211 -3.29 -21.76 1.92
CA LEU A 211 -2.36 -21.21 0.93
C LEU A 211 -3.11 -20.56 -0.23
N LYS A 212 -2.80 -19.28 -0.44
CA LYS A 212 -3.22 -18.49 -1.62
C LYS A 212 -2.00 -18.11 -2.45
N ILE A 213 -2.11 -18.28 -3.76
CA ILE A 213 -1.16 -17.79 -4.78
C ILE A 213 -1.92 -16.81 -5.67
N GLU A 214 -1.37 -15.63 -5.89
CA GLU A 214 -2.10 -14.55 -6.55
C GLU A 214 -1.21 -13.84 -7.58
N PRO A 215 -1.15 -14.32 -8.85
CA PRO A 215 -0.51 -13.60 -9.95
C PRO A 215 -1.30 -12.36 -10.36
N TRP A 216 -0.55 -11.32 -10.78
CA TRP A 216 -1.05 -10.03 -11.22
C TRP A 216 -0.50 -9.62 -12.57
N ILE A 217 -1.34 -8.95 -13.37
CA ILE A 217 -0.95 -8.17 -14.55
C ILE A 217 -1.52 -6.77 -14.37
N VAL A 218 -0.65 -5.76 -14.34
CA VAL A 218 -1.04 -4.38 -14.02
C VAL A 218 -0.49 -3.38 -15.02
N ASN A 219 -1.06 -2.19 -15.05
CA ASN A 219 -0.63 -1.12 -15.93
C ASN A 219 0.81 -0.64 -15.64
N GLY A 220 1.24 -0.75 -14.39
CA GLY A 220 2.57 -0.38 -13.90
C GLY A 220 2.56 -0.17 -12.38
N TRP A 221 3.70 0.22 -11.82
CA TRP A 221 3.86 0.50 -10.41
C TRP A 221 3.09 1.76 -10.01
N GLN A 222 2.15 1.62 -9.07
CA GLN A 222 1.34 2.72 -8.54
C GLN A 222 0.81 3.63 -9.67
N SER A 223 0.05 3.04 -10.60
CA SER A 223 -0.41 3.77 -11.77
C SER A 223 -1.82 3.38 -12.18
N TYR A 224 -2.63 4.39 -12.49
CA TYR A 224 -3.94 4.17 -13.10
C TYR A 224 -3.83 3.81 -14.57
N GLY A 225 -2.89 4.42 -15.28
CA GLY A 225 -2.63 4.20 -16.69
C GLY A 225 -1.32 3.46 -16.96
N LYS A 226 -1.09 3.11 -18.20
CA LYS A 226 0.14 2.45 -18.63
C LYS A 226 1.28 3.44 -18.85
N PHE A 227 2.48 3.08 -18.51
CA PHE A 227 3.69 3.81 -18.89
C PHE A 227 4.04 3.62 -20.36
N ASN A 228 3.96 2.40 -20.84
CA ASN A 228 4.32 1.96 -22.19
C ASN A 228 3.48 0.72 -22.58
N ASN A 229 3.93 -0.06 -23.56
CA ASN A 229 3.24 -1.26 -24.01
C ASN A 229 3.67 -2.56 -23.27
N LYS A 230 4.46 -2.44 -22.19
CA LYS A 230 4.90 -3.57 -21.36
C LYS A 230 4.14 -3.49 -20.02
N PRO A 231 3.26 -4.43 -19.69
CA PRO A 231 2.58 -4.43 -18.39
C PRO A 231 3.56 -4.75 -17.26
N GLY A 232 3.20 -4.33 -16.06
CA GLY A 232 3.81 -4.81 -14.83
C GLY A 232 3.28 -6.21 -14.49
N LEU A 233 4.13 -7.04 -13.90
CA LEU A 233 3.78 -8.37 -13.42
C LEU A 233 4.01 -8.44 -11.92
N GLY A 234 3.08 -9.06 -11.22
CA GLY A 234 3.15 -9.26 -9.78
C GLY A 234 2.82 -10.68 -9.36
N LEU A 235 3.25 -11.02 -8.16
CA LEU A 235 2.91 -12.26 -7.49
C LEU A 235 2.78 -12.00 -6.00
N GLN A 236 1.68 -12.45 -5.41
CA GLN A 236 1.55 -12.55 -3.96
C GLN A 236 1.38 -14.02 -3.56
N VAL A 237 2.05 -14.41 -2.49
CA VAL A 237 1.87 -15.71 -1.83
C VAL A 237 1.52 -15.44 -0.36
N LEU A 238 0.35 -15.93 0.07
CA LEU A 238 -0.07 -15.87 1.46
C LEU A 238 -0.20 -17.30 2.00
N TRP A 239 0.59 -17.61 3.02
CA TRP A 239 0.58 -18.90 3.69
C TRP A 239 0.30 -18.75 5.19
N ARG A 240 -0.77 -19.37 5.64
CA ARG A 240 -1.22 -19.40 7.05
C ARG A 240 -1.35 -20.83 7.54
N PRO A 241 -0.25 -21.47 7.96
CA PRO A 241 -0.28 -22.89 8.38
C PRO A 241 -1.06 -23.11 9.68
N THR A 242 -1.09 -22.11 10.57
CA THR A 242 -1.77 -22.14 11.87
C THR A 242 -2.45 -20.81 12.15
N GLY A 243 -3.34 -20.75 13.14
CA GLY A 243 -3.98 -19.50 13.57
C GLY A 243 -3.04 -18.48 14.24
N SER A 244 -1.79 -18.87 14.49
CA SER A 244 -0.78 -18.02 15.15
C SER A 244 0.41 -17.66 14.28
N PHE A 245 0.47 -18.15 13.05
CA PHE A 245 1.61 -17.91 12.16
C PHE A 245 1.15 -17.61 10.73
N SER A 246 1.75 -16.61 10.12
CA SER A 246 1.46 -16.21 8.73
C SER A 246 2.73 -15.72 8.04
N ILE A 247 2.87 -16.05 6.76
CA ILE A 247 3.88 -15.53 5.84
C ILE A 247 3.16 -14.87 4.67
N LEU A 248 3.62 -13.69 4.30
CA LEU A 248 3.19 -12.95 3.12
C LEU A 248 4.41 -12.61 2.28
N GLY A 249 4.44 -13.04 1.03
CA GLY A 249 5.48 -12.70 0.06
C GLY A 249 4.88 -11.95 -1.12
N ASN A 250 5.45 -10.82 -1.49
CA ASN A 250 5.01 -9.97 -2.58
C ASN A 250 6.16 -9.71 -3.55
N GLN A 251 5.92 -9.89 -4.83
CA GLN A 251 6.90 -9.71 -5.89
C GLN A 251 6.33 -8.80 -6.98
N TYR A 252 7.17 -7.93 -7.53
CA TYR A 252 6.82 -7.10 -8.68
C TYR A 252 7.98 -6.99 -9.65
N THR A 253 7.66 -6.98 -10.95
CA THR A 253 8.60 -6.60 -12.02
C THR A 253 7.86 -5.83 -13.11
N GLY A 254 8.45 -4.76 -13.58
CA GLY A 254 7.86 -3.94 -14.65
C GLY A 254 8.87 -2.97 -15.26
N THR A 255 8.53 -2.50 -16.46
CA THR A 255 9.25 -1.41 -17.11
C THR A 255 8.43 -0.14 -16.93
N ASP A 256 8.62 0.54 -15.79
CA ASP A 256 7.79 1.68 -15.37
C ASP A 256 8.38 3.00 -15.84
N THR A 257 8.73 3.08 -17.11
CA THR A 257 9.26 4.29 -17.75
C THR A 257 8.40 4.71 -18.92
N SER A 258 8.10 5.99 -19.01
CA SER A 258 7.33 6.54 -20.14
C SER A 258 8.17 6.53 -21.42
N THR A 259 7.49 6.47 -22.56
CA THR A 259 8.11 6.62 -23.90
C THR A 259 8.53 8.04 -24.21
N GLY A 260 8.44 8.97 -23.28
CA GLY A 260 8.79 10.39 -23.44
C GLY A 260 9.97 10.81 -22.58
N SER A 261 10.47 12.00 -22.83
CA SER A 261 11.66 12.63 -22.23
C SER A 261 11.47 13.08 -20.76
N GLY A 262 10.77 12.35 -19.94
CA GLY A 262 10.70 12.64 -18.51
C GLY A 262 11.97 12.21 -17.77
N ALA A 263 12.15 12.61 -16.53
CA ALA A 263 13.30 12.27 -15.68
C ALA A 263 13.55 10.74 -15.54
N LEU A 264 12.56 9.92 -15.89
CA LEU A 264 12.63 8.46 -15.96
C LEU A 264 12.60 7.93 -17.42
N GLY A 265 12.80 8.77 -18.40
CA GLY A 265 12.49 8.61 -19.82
C GLY A 265 13.15 7.48 -20.59
N ASN A 266 13.66 6.44 -19.94
CA ASN A 266 14.23 5.31 -20.65
C ASN A 266 13.32 4.09 -20.55
N VAL A 267 12.75 3.69 -21.70
CA VAL A 267 11.84 2.53 -21.83
C VAL A 267 12.46 1.18 -21.45
N ASP A 268 13.75 1.10 -21.35
CA ASP A 268 14.47 -0.14 -21.05
C ASP A 268 14.83 -0.28 -19.56
N ARG A 269 14.47 0.70 -18.72
CA ARG A 269 14.66 0.60 -17.28
C ARG A 269 13.64 -0.35 -16.68
N LYS A 270 14.11 -1.39 -16.04
CA LYS A 270 13.30 -2.43 -15.42
C LYS A 270 13.39 -2.35 -13.90
N ARG A 271 12.25 -2.43 -13.24
CA ARG A 271 12.10 -2.52 -11.79
C ARG A 271 11.92 -3.95 -11.36
N TYR A 272 12.56 -4.30 -10.25
CA TYR A 272 12.35 -5.53 -9.49
C TYR A 272 12.13 -5.15 -8.03
N HIS A 273 11.11 -5.72 -7.41
CA HIS A 273 10.76 -5.39 -6.03
C HIS A 273 10.21 -6.62 -5.31
N THR A 274 10.57 -6.76 -4.03
CA THR A 274 10.03 -7.76 -3.11
C THR A 274 9.70 -7.10 -1.79
N ASP A 275 8.57 -7.48 -1.18
CA ASP A 275 8.17 -7.12 0.18
C ASP A 275 7.66 -8.39 0.87
N ASP A 276 8.41 -8.89 1.83
CA ASP A 276 8.16 -10.18 2.45
C ASP A 276 7.99 -10.02 3.96
N SER A 277 6.91 -10.58 4.50
CA SER A 277 6.52 -10.40 5.90
C SER A 277 6.28 -11.73 6.61
N VAL A 278 6.69 -11.78 7.86
CA VAL A 278 6.39 -12.88 8.79
C VAL A 278 5.66 -12.32 10.00
N MET A 279 4.55 -12.95 10.38
CA MET A 279 3.73 -12.57 11.53
C MET A 279 3.56 -13.75 12.47
N LEU A 280 3.72 -13.49 13.76
CA LEU A 280 3.63 -14.49 14.82
C LEU A 280 2.80 -13.96 15.99
N LYS A 281 1.70 -14.63 16.30
CA LYS A 281 0.97 -14.46 17.56
C LYS A 281 1.58 -15.46 18.57
N TYR A 282 2.39 -14.95 19.48
CA TYR A 282 3.15 -15.79 20.42
C TYR A 282 2.50 -15.90 21.81
N TYR A 283 1.42 -15.14 22.04
CA TYR A 283 0.61 -15.21 23.24
C TYR A 283 -0.86 -15.05 22.89
N ASP A 284 -1.72 -15.91 23.43
CA ASP A 284 -3.18 -15.88 23.21
C ASP A 284 -3.87 -16.44 24.47
N HIS A 285 -4.47 -15.53 25.24
CA HIS A 285 -5.19 -15.85 26.48
C HIS A 285 -6.38 -14.88 26.63
N PRO A 286 -7.49 -15.10 25.91
CA PRO A 286 -8.59 -14.14 25.75
C PRO A 286 -9.18 -13.63 27.06
N ASP A 287 -9.21 -14.46 28.11
CA ASP A 287 -9.77 -14.13 29.43
C ASP A 287 -8.74 -13.45 30.37
N GLY A 288 -7.51 -13.27 29.94
CA GLY A 288 -6.45 -12.64 30.71
C GLY A 288 -6.46 -11.12 30.62
N GLY A 289 -5.83 -10.45 31.60
CA GLY A 289 -5.61 -9.00 31.51
C GLY A 289 -4.79 -8.60 30.27
N LEU A 290 -3.77 -9.39 29.92
CA LEU A 290 -3.15 -9.41 28.59
C LEU A 290 -3.88 -10.48 27.77
N SER A 291 -4.61 -10.06 26.73
CA SER A 291 -5.41 -10.97 25.92
C SER A 291 -4.59 -11.63 24.82
N LYS A 292 -3.76 -10.86 24.14
CA LYS A 292 -2.93 -11.33 23.01
C LYS A 292 -1.61 -10.57 22.94
N ALA A 293 -0.60 -11.22 22.34
CA ALA A 293 0.62 -10.54 21.91
C ALA A 293 1.12 -11.14 20.59
N ALA A 294 1.50 -10.24 19.66
CA ALA A 294 1.96 -10.63 18.33
C ALA A 294 3.09 -9.73 17.85
N ALA A 295 3.92 -10.28 16.99
CA ALA A 295 5.00 -9.58 16.31
C ALA A 295 4.86 -9.69 14.79
N SER A 296 5.32 -8.68 14.08
CA SER A 296 5.47 -8.69 12.62
C SER A 296 6.86 -8.22 12.25
N PHE A 297 7.46 -8.89 11.27
CA PHE A 297 8.72 -8.50 10.68
C PHE A 297 8.56 -8.46 9.17
N THR A 298 8.98 -7.36 8.54
CA THR A 298 8.96 -7.16 7.09
C THR A 298 10.34 -6.82 6.60
N LEU A 299 10.74 -7.44 5.50
CA LEU A 299 11.86 -7.06 4.65
C LEU A 299 11.29 -6.53 3.33
N ASP A 300 11.80 -5.38 2.90
CA ASP A 300 11.39 -4.76 1.64
C ASP A 300 12.65 -4.35 0.87
N ALA A 301 12.74 -4.78 -0.37
CA ALA A 301 13.88 -4.50 -1.22
C ALA A 301 13.49 -4.41 -2.69
N GLY A 302 14.13 -3.50 -3.39
CA GLY A 302 13.94 -3.40 -4.82
C GLY A 302 15.11 -2.70 -5.50
N CYS A 303 15.14 -2.79 -6.81
CA CYS A 303 16.16 -2.13 -7.61
C CYS A 303 15.70 -1.86 -9.04
N GLU A 304 16.42 -0.99 -9.72
CA GLU A 304 16.23 -0.73 -11.14
C GLU A 304 17.50 -1.02 -11.94
N SER A 305 17.30 -1.58 -13.14
CA SER A 305 18.37 -1.93 -14.08
C SER A 305 18.01 -1.54 -15.51
N GLY A 306 18.98 -1.13 -16.28
CA GLY A 306 18.81 -0.64 -17.67
C GLY A 306 18.72 0.89 -17.73
N GLY A 307 18.84 1.43 -18.94
CA GLY A 307 18.78 2.87 -19.14
C GLY A 307 19.86 3.67 -18.44
N GLY A 308 21.07 3.12 -18.31
CA GLY A 308 22.19 3.80 -17.66
C GLY A 308 22.29 3.59 -16.15
N VAL A 309 21.38 2.83 -15.55
CA VAL A 309 21.40 2.48 -14.10
C VAL A 309 21.58 0.98 -13.91
N THR A 310 22.04 0.60 -12.72
CA THR A 310 22.27 -0.79 -12.33
C THR A 310 21.74 -1.04 -10.92
N CYS A 311 21.30 -2.25 -10.64
CA CYS A 311 20.72 -2.63 -9.35
C CYS A 311 21.65 -2.40 -8.15
N ASN A 312 22.96 -2.45 -8.33
CA ASN A 312 23.91 -2.21 -7.23
C ASN A 312 24.09 -0.72 -6.88
N ARG A 313 23.57 0.19 -7.69
CA ARG A 313 23.61 1.65 -7.45
C ARG A 313 22.25 2.27 -7.29
N GLN A 314 21.22 1.68 -7.90
CA GLN A 314 19.84 2.15 -7.86
C GLN A 314 18.97 1.09 -7.18
N PHE A 315 19.02 1.07 -5.87
CA PHE A 315 18.25 0.12 -5.07
C PHE A 315 17.65 0.80 -3.83
N PHE A 316 16.72 0.10 -3.26
CA PHE A 316 16.10 0.38 -1.98
C PHE A 316 16.14 -0.92 -1.17
N ALA A 317 16.46 -0.84 0.09
CA ALA A 317 16.37 -1.96 1.01
C ALA A 317 16.07 -1.47 2.41
N GLY A 318 15.25 -2.22 3.14
CA GLY A 318 14.92 -1.88 4.49
C GLY A 318 14.20 -3.00 5.23
N PHE A 319 13.90 -2.75 6.49
CA PHE A 319 13.10 -3.61 7.33
C PHE A 319 12.22 -2.81 8.26
N MET A 320 11.15 -3.43 8.73
CA MET A 320 10.37 -2.93 9.87
C MET A 320 10.02 -4.08 10.81
N LEU A 321 9.94 -3.75 12.08
CA LEU A 321 9.60 -4.68 13.17
C LEU A 321 8.58 -4.03 14.09
N TYR A 322 7.49 -4.71 14.33
CA TYR A 322 6.44 -4.29 15.25
C TYR A 322 6.09 -5.37 16.23
N ASN A 323 5.71 -4.94 17.45
CA ASN A 323 5.15 -5.79 18.48
C ASN A 323 3.88 -5.12 19.01
N ARG A 324 2.78 -5.87 19.08
CA ARG A 324 1.50 -5.40 19.59
C ARG A 324 1.00 -6.28 20.71
N PHE A 325 0.45 -5.62 21.71
CA PHE A 325 -0.19 -6.21 22.88
C PHE A 325 -1.65 -5.77 22.93
N TRP A 326 -2.55 -6.70 23.25
CA TRP A 326 -3.97 -6.41 23.48
C TRP A 326 -4.33 -6.74 24.92
N PHE A 327 -5.14 -5.89 25.52
CA PHE A 327 -5.53 -5.98 26.93
C PHE A 327 -7.04 -5.86 27.06
N ASP A 328 -7.56 -6.40 28.18
CA ASP A 328 -8.98 -6.33 28.59
C ASP A 328 -9.94 -6.70 27.44
N HIS A 329 -9.83 -7.96 26.97
CA HIS A 329 -10.66 -8.50 25.90
C HIS A 329 -10.54 -7.66 24.60
N ASP A 330 -9.32 -7.26 24.27
CA ASP A 330 -8.94 -6.45 23.11
C ASP A 330 -9.45 -5.00 23.12
N LYS A 331 -9.95 -4.48 24.23
CA LYS A 331 -10.40 -3.09 24.34
C LYS A 331 -9.24 -2.08 24.27
N PHE A 332 -8.05 -2.49 24.68
CA PHE A 332 -6.87 -1.65 24.61
C PHE A 332 -5.80 -2.33 23.78
N GLY A 333 -5.11 -1.55 22.96
CA GLY A 333 -3.97 -1.99 22.20
C GLY A 333 -2.75 -1.13 22.48
N LEU A 334 -1.56 -1.75 22.55
CA LEU A 334 -0.29 -1.04 22.65
C LEU A 334 0.67 -1.62 21.64
N THR A 335 1.17 -0.77 20.74
CA THR A 335 2.11 -1.18 19.68
C THR A 335 3.42 -0.41 19.82
N PHE A 336 4.53 -1.11 19.65
CA PHE A 336 5.87 -0.54 19.51
C PHE A 336 6.49 -1.05 18.22
N GLY A 337 7.19 -0.18 17.54
CA GLY A 337 7.91 -0.61 16.36
C GLY A 337 8.62 0.52 15.64
N GLY A 338 9.09 0.20 14.47
CA GLY A 338 9.79 1.08 13.59
C GLY A 338 10.57 0.32 12.55
N GLY A 339 11.37 1.02 11.79
CA GLY A 339 12.16 0.44 10.73
C GLY A 339 13.31 1.31 10.29
N ALA A 340 14.05 0.80 9.32
CA ALA A 340 15.14 1.53 8.70
C ALA A 340 15.20 1.21 7.20
N ILE A 341 15.63 2.20 6.43
CA ILE A 341 15.80 2.10 4.98
C ILE A 341 17.14 2.64 4.53
N THR A 342 17.62 2.10 3.42
CA THR A 342 18.68 2.68 2.60
C THR A 342 18.20 2.80 1.15
N ASN A 343 18.47 3.93 0.52
CA ASN A 343 18.13 4.19 -0.88
C ASN A 343 19.25 4.98 -1.56
N PRO A 344 20.36 4.33 -1.94
CA PRO A 344 21.44 4.96 -2.68
C PRO A 344 21.06 5.09 -4.16
N GLY A 345 20.43 6.17 -4.53
CA GLY A 345 19.94 6.39 -5.86
C GLY A 345 18.45 6.60 -5.89
N ARG A 346 17.86 6.80 -7.02
CA ARG A 346 16.46 7.22 -7.15
C ARG A 346 15.53 6.05 -7.44
N TYR A 347 15.63 4.97 -6.68
CA TYR A 347 14.80 3.79 -6.93
C TYR A 347 13.33 4.06 -6.65
N LEU A 348 13.01 4.53 -5.46
CA LEU A 348 11.65 4.92 -5.08
C LEU A 348 11.61 6.36 -4.59
N VAL A 349 10.52 7.03 -4.93
CA VAL A 349 10.19 8.33 -4.39
C VAL A 349 9.65 8.13 -2.98
N ILE A 350 10.31 8.70 -1.99
CA ILE A 350 9.78 8.77 -0.63
C ILE A 350 8.75 9.90 -0.59
N LEU A 351 7.50 9.54 -0.48
CA LEU A 351 6.36 10.46 -0.60
C LEU A 351 6.03 11.20 0.69
N PRO A 352 5.44 12.37 0.59
CA PRO A 352 5.41 13.27 -0.55
C PRO A 352 6.72 14.02 -0.70
N PRO A 353 7.09 14.32 -1.93
CA PRO A 353 8.27 15.09 -2.24
C PRO A 353 8.15 16.55 -1.82
N ILE A 354 9.21 17.11 -1.26
CA ILE A 354 9.43 18.55 -1.15
C ILE A 354 10.34 18.97 -2.30
N ASN A 355 9.78 19.66 -3.27
CA ASN A 355 10.49 20.00 -4.50
C ASN A 355 11.63 21.00 -4.35
N GLY A 356 12.62 20.93 -5.23
CA GLY A 356 13.66 21.93 -5.41
C GLY A 356 14.87 21.80 -4.50
N ALA A 357 14.87 20.87 -3.53
CA ALA A 357 16.07 20.60 -2.72
C ALA A 357 17.00 19.61 -3.42
N THR A 358 18.29 19.69 -3.13
CA THR A 358 19.34 18.76 -3.55
C THR A 358 19.79 17.90 -2.38
N ALA A 359 20.58 16.85 -2.65
CA ALA A 359 21.20 16.03 -1.60
C ALA A 359 22.07 16.85 -0.65
N SER A 360 22.62 17.97 -1.09
CA SER A 360 23.44 18.87 -0.30
C SER A 360 22.68 19.97 0.43
N SER A 361 21.60 20.49 -0.14
CA SER A 361 20.79 21.57 0.45
C SER A 361 19.64 21.08 1.33
N GLY A 362 19.40 19.81 1.38
CA GLY A 362 18.22 19.19 1.88
C GLY A 362 17.40 18.68 0.73
N THR A 363 17.06 17.43 0.78
CA THR A 363 16.46 16.77 -0.37
C THR A 363 14.97 16.81 -0.31
N PRO A 364 14.30 16.84 -1.45
CA PRO A 364 12.99 16.27 -1.57
C PRO A 364 13.01 14.73 -1.54
N TYR A 365 13.84 14.04 -0.74
CA TYR A 365 13.78 12.61 -0.51
C TYR A 365 14.55 11.69 -1.44
N PHE A 366 15.31 12.24 -2.35
CA PHE A 366 16.22 11.42 -3.13
C PHE A 366 17.66 11.90 -3.04
N PRO A 367 18.61 11.00 -3.04
CA PRO A 367 19.93 11.31 -3.53
C PRO A 367 19.81 11.86 -4.97
N GLU A 368 20.60 12.88 -5.28
CA GLU A 368 20.55 13.54 -6.59
C GLU A 368 21.03 12.60 -7.70
N ASN A 369 22.01 11.77 -7.39
CA ASN A 369 22.61 10.84 -8.32
C ASN A 369 22.54 9.40 -7.81
N PRO A 370 22.46 8.40 -8.72
CA PRO A 370 22.57 7.00 -8.35
C PRO A 370 23.91 6.71 -7.64
N GLY A 371 23.81 6.09 -6.46
CA GLY A 371 24.94 5.79 -5.60
C GLY A 371 25.18 6.81 -4.49
N ASP A 372 24.54 7.96 -4.49
CA ASP A 372 24.53 8.87 -3.35
C ASP A 372 23.86 8.22 -2.15
N HIS A 373 24.35 8.52 -0.96
CA HIS A 373 23.91 7.87 0.26
C HIS A 373 22.66 8.54 0.84
N TYR A 374 21.56 7.80 0.93
CA TYR A 374 20.38 8.14 1.70
C TYR A 374 20.01 7.00 2.64
N THR A 375 19.88 7.31 3.92
CA THR A 375 19.34 6.40 4.93
C THR A 375 18.33 7.10 5.80
N ALA A 376 17.36 6.35 6.30
CA ALA A 376 16.40 6.85 7.29
C ALA A 376 16.00 5.73 8.24
N TRP A 377 15.56 6.11 9.44
CA TRP A 377 14.95 5.20 10.40
C TRP A 377 13.80 5.89 11.12
N ASP A 378 12.92 5.11 11.66
CA ASP A 378 11.81 5.58 12.49
C ASP A 378 11.54 4.68 13.68
N SER A 379 10.81 5.24 14.64
CA SER A 379 10.24 4.50 15.76
C SER A 379 8.89 5.06 16.13
N GLN A 380 7.99 4.17 16.59
CA GLN A 380 6.62 4.54 16.96
C GLN A 380 6.21 3.85 18.25
N ILE A 381 5.33 4.55 18.98
CA ILE A 381 4.52 4.02 20.06
C ILE A 381 3.07 4.40 19.78
N THR A 382 2.17 3.42 19.79
CA THR A 382 0.76 3.62 19.47
C THR A 382 -0.10 2.98 20.54
N GLY A 383 -0.97 3.78 21.15
CA GLY A 383 -2.01 3.34 22.07
C GLY A 383 -3.38 3.40 21.41
N ASP A 384 -4.15 2.33 21.52
CA ASP A 384 -5.51 2.24 21.02
C ASP A 384 -6.50 2.00 22.16
N TYR A 385 -7.64 2.70 22.11
CA TYR A 385 -8.84 2.36 22.85
C TYR A 385 -9.93 1.97 21.87
N MET A 386 -10.37 0.72 21.97
CA MET A 386 -11.33 0.07 21.07
C MET A 386 -12.59 -0.35 21.87
N PRO A 387 -13.51 0.61 22.17
CA PRO A 387 -14.70 0.30 22.96
C PRO A 387 -15.63 -0.71 22.26
N THR A 388 -15.56 -0.77 20.95
CA THR A 388 -16.22 -1.76 20.08
C THR A 388 -15.26 -2.16 18.96
N ARG A 389 -15.56 -3.25 18.27
CA ARG A 389 -14.76 -3.70 17.11
C ARG A 389 -14.82 -2.75 15.91
N ASN A 390 -15.76 -1.81 15.93
CA ASN A 390 -16.04 -0.87 14.84
C ASN A 390 -15.45 0.52 15.08
N LEU A 391 -14.97 0.84 16.29
CA LEU A 391 -14.49 2.15 16.66
C LEU A 391 -13.15 2.07 17.38
N THR A 392 -12.18 2.82 16.89
CA THR A 392 -10.85 2.96 17.50
C THR A 392 -10.52 4.43 17.75
N PHE A 393 -10.18 4.75 19.00
CA PHE A 393 -9.47 5.97 19.35
C PHE A 393 -7.99 5.64 19.44
N ARG A 394 -7.15 6.35 18.69
CA ARG A 394 -5.71 6.10 18.60
C ARG A 394 -4.93 7.32 19.00
N LEU A 395 -3.89 7.10 19.80
CA LEU A 395 -2.86 8.10 20.08
C LEU A 395 -1.50 7.51 19.70
N GLU A 396 -0.77 8.17 18.83
CA GLU A 396 0.53 7.71 18.34
C GLU A 396 1.59 8.80 18.52
N PHE A 397 2.75 8.40 19.02
CA PHE A 397 3.97 9.17 18.91
C PHE A 397 4.89 8.52 17.87
N ASN A 398 5.38 9.33 16.95
CA ASN A 398 6.28 8.90 15.89
C ASN A 398 7.52 9.79 15.86
N ARG A 399 8.70 9.19 15.71
CA ARG A 399 9.96 9.89 15.44
C ARG A 399 10.59 9.32 14.18
N ARG A 400 10.96 10.22 13.27
CA ARG A 400 11.64 9.93 12.00
C ARG A 400 12.94 10.69 11.89
N VAL A 401 13.97 10.05 11.35
CA VAL A 401 15.30 10.62 11.16
C VAL A 401 15.83 10.20 9.79
N ALA A 402 16.40 11.16 9.06
CA ALA A 402 17.04 10.94 7.77
C ALA A 402 18.50 11.40 7.80
N SER A 403 19.32 10.82 6.94
CA SER A 403 20.74 11.17 6.80
C SER A 403 20.95 12.56 6.22
N VAL A 404 19.93 13.12 5.59
CA VAL A 404 19.94 14.46 4.99
C VAL A 404 18.76 15.29 5.54
N PRO A 405 18.81 16.62 5.48
CA PRO A 405 17.65 17.46 5.77
C PRO A 405 16.49 17.10 4.85
N TYR A 406 15.36 16.68 5.43
CA TYR A 406 14.25 16.09 4.70
C TYR A 406 12.89 16.60 5.15
N PHE A 407 12.70 16.80 6.47
CA PHE A 407 11.42 17.17 7.07
C PHE A 407 11.26 18.68 7.12
N SER A 408 10.05 19.18 6.86
CA SER A 408 9.75 20.61 6.94
C SER A 408 10.04 21.16 8.33
N GLY A 409 10.65 22.33 8.40
CA GLY A 409 10.92 23.12 9.60
C GLY A 409 10.04 24.37 9.70
N ASN A 410 10.24 25.18 10.74
CA ASN A 410 9.39 26.33 11.04
C ASN A 410 9.72 27.61 10.26
N GLY A 411 10.84 27.67 9.57
CA GLY A 411 11.30 28.82 8.78
C GLY A 411 11.08 28.70 7.28
N GLY A 412 10.63 27.54 6.80
CA GLY A 412 10.46 27.27 5.37
C GLY A 412 9.03 27.08 4.93
N THR A 413 8.84 27.10 3.63
CA THR A 413 7.56 26.82 2.98
C THR A 413 7.71 25.76 1.91
N THR A 414 6.66 24.98 1.64
CA THR A 414 6.59 24.09 0.49
C THR A 414 6.13 24.85 -0.75
N PRO A 415 6.60 24.49 -1.95
CA PRO A 415 6.15 25.17 -3.16
C PRO A 415 4.68 24.89 -3.45
N PRO A 416 3.96 25.83 -4.04
CA PRO A 416 2.58 25.64 -4.49
C PRO A 416 2.49 24.46 -5.44
N GLY A 417 1.49 23.59 -5.23
CA GLY A 417 1.35 22.35 -5.99
C GLY A 417 2.31 21.23 -5.61
N GLY A 418 3.16 21.47 -4.72
CA GLY A 418 3.98 20.78 -3.73
C GLY A 418 4.81 19.59 -4.09
N ASN A 419 4.59 18.81 -5.11
CA ASN A 419 5.16 17.48 -5.17
C ASN A 419 5.77 17.04 -6.49
N THR A 420 5.83 17.91 -7.44
CA THR A 420 6.28 17.57 -8.78
C THR A 420 7.46 18.42 -9.17
N GLY A 421 8.64 17.93 -9.07
CA GLY A 421 9.83 18.65 -9.53
C GLY A 421 10.97 17.69 -9.76
N THR A 422 11.87 18.11 -10.58
CA THR A 422 13.16 17.44 -10.75
C THR A 422 14.03 17.81 -9.55
N PRO A 423 14.60 16.86 -8.81
CA PRO A 423 15.59 17.14 -7.77
C PRO A 423 16.69 18.06 -8.25
N GLY A 424 17.12 19.00 -7.40
CA GLY A 424 18.12 20.01 -7.77
C GLY A 424 17.58 21.21 -8.55
N THR A 425 16.30 21.24 -8.92
CA THR A 425 15.69 22.39 -9.59
C THR A 425 15.16 23.37 -8.57
N ALA A 426 15.63 24.61 -8.60
CA ALA A 426 15.09 25.68 -7.76
C ALA A 426 13.65 26.01 -8.19
N VAL A 427 12.73 26.10 -7.21
CA VAL A 427 11.35 26.51 -7.44
C VAL A 427 11.20 27.96 -6.97
N ALA A 428 10.69 28.82 -7.83
CA ALA A 428 10.51 30.25 -7.51
C ALA A 428 9.53 30.41 -6.32
N GLY A 429 9.93 31.21 -5.34
CA GLY A 429 9.13 31.47 -4.13
C GLY A 429 9.21 30.39 -3.07
N TRP A 430 10.01 29.33 -3.27
CA TRP A 430 10.25 28.30 -2.27
C TRP A 430 11.51 28.62 -1.44
N THR A 431 11.33 28.66 -0.15
CA THR A 431 12.42 28.84 0.83
C THR A 431 12.43 27.60 1.72
N PRO A 432 13.30 26.64 1.45
CA PRO A 432 13.38 25.45 2.29
C PRO A 432 13.99 25.80 3.66
N ASP A 433 13.36 25.29 4.70
CA ASP A 433 13.97 25.14 6.03
C ASP A 433 13.72 23.71 6.45
N LEU A 434 14.67 22.83 6.14
CA LEU A 434 14.51 21.40 6.31
C LEU A 434 15.34 20.90 7.49
N SER A 435 14.74 20.00 8.26
CA SER A 435 15.35 19.29 9.38
C SER A 435 15.68 17.83 9.00
N ARG A 436 16.70 17.28 9.64
CA ARG A 436 17.02 15.83 9.50
C ARG A 436 16.10 14.93 10.30
N SER A 437 15.27 15.50 11.18
CA SER A 437 14.37 14.71 12.01
C SER A 437 13.03 15.38 12.19
N GLU A 438 12.02 14.57 12.43
CA GLU A 438 10.70 14.99 12.84
C GLU A 438 10.22 14.11 14.00
N SER A 439 9.60 14.73 14.98
CA SER A 439 8.79 14.06 15.99
C SER A 439 7.36 14.59 15.89
N ARG A 440 6.36 13.70 16.06
CA ARG A 440 4.96 14.14 16.03
C ARG A 440 4.07 13.28 16.91
N ILE A 441 2.93 13.85 17.27
CA ILE A 441 1.82 13.18 17.90
C ILE A 441 0.65 13.18 16.91
N THR A 442 0.02 12.02 16.76
CA THR A 442 -1.21 11.84 16.00
C THR A 442 -2.30 11.36 16.93
N ALA A 443 -3.44 12.07 16.95
CA ALA A 443 -4.67 11.61 17.56
C ALA A 443 -5.67 11.27 16.44
N ALA A 444 -6.30 10.12 16.50
CA ALA A 444 -7.26 9.67 15.49
C ALA A 444 -8.52 9.08 16.13
N MET A 445 -9.66 9.31 15.48
CA MET A 445 -10.90 8.58 15.70
C MET A 445 -11.28 7.92 14.37
N MET A 446 -11.32 6.60 14.39
CA MET A 446 -11.53 5.79 13.19
C MET A 446 -12.72 4.86 13.40
N LEU A 447 -13.58 4.78 12.39
CA LEU A 447 -14.79 3.97 12.41
C LEU A 447 -14.83 3.09 11.15
N ARG A 448 -15.32 1.85 11.32
CA ARG A 448 -15.64 0.92 10.24
C ARG A 448 -16.94 0.16 10.57
N LEU A 449 -17.90 0.21 9.66
CA LEU A 449 -19.18 -0.52 9.71
C LEU A 449 -19.33 -1.44 8.51
#